data_b28ec1af14d7cda1768d5dd46eef00d4
#
_entry.id   b28ec1af14d7cda1768d5dd46eef00d4
#
_cell.length_a   1.000
_cell.length_b   1.000
_cell.length_c   1.000
_cell.angle_alpha   90.00
_cell.angle_beta   90.00
_cell.angle_gamma   90.00
#
_symmetry.space_group_name_H-M   'P 1'
#
loop_
_entity.id
_entity.type
_entity.pdbx_description
1 polymer ?
#
loop_
_entity_poly.entity_id
_entity_poly.type
_entity_poly.pdbx_seq_one_letter_code
_entity_poly.pdbx_strand_id
1 'polypeptide(L)'
;MPGHRSPAKPRVDPVRWQPPPVAPLPEFGPAELTVVPVPGHAPEDIVVDADGALWTGLEDGRIVRIEPSGQTAVVGQISGRPLGLTVARDGRLLICS
;
A
#
# COMPACT_ATOMS: atom_id res chain seq x y z
N MET A 1 -31.24 -44.87 -9.36
CA MET A 1 -30.45 -43.65 -9.54
C MET A 1 -29.03 -43.89 -9.11
N PRO A 2 -28.07 -43.71 -9.98
CA PRO A 2 -26.69 -43.82 -9.55
C PRO A 2 -26.37 -42.71 -8.52
N GLY A 3 -25.69 -43.09 -7.49
CA GLY A 3 -25.26 -42.15 -6.46
C GLY A 3 -24.35 -41.07 -7.04
N HIS A 4 -24.55 -39.85 -6.57
CA HIS A 4 -23.68 -38.74 -6.94
C HIS A 4 -22.31 -38.95 -6.28
N ARG A 5 -21.26 -39.09 -7.06
CA ARG A 5 -19.91 -39.18 -6.54
C ARG A 5 -19.31 -37.80 -6.46
N SER A 6 -18.86 -37.43 -5.28
CA SER A 6 -18.02 -36.24 -5.14
C SER A 6 -16.70 -36.48 -5.86
N PRO A 7 -16.17 -35.46 -6.54
CA PRO A 7 -14.85 -35.59 -7.12
C PRO A 7 -13.81 -35.90 -6.05
N ALA A 8 -12.85 -36.75 -6.38
CA ALA A 8 -11.76 -37.02 -5.45
C ALA A 8 -11.01 -35.73 -5.14
N LYS A 9 -10.68 -35.53 -3.88
CA LYS A 9 -9.86 -34.41 -3.50
C LYS A 9 -8.50 -34.54 -4.18
N PRO A 10 -7.97 -33.46 -4.76
CA PRO A 10 -6.63 -33.51 -5.32
C PRO A 10 -5.63 -33.86 -4.23
N ARG A 11 -4.71 -34.74 -4.57
CA ARG A 11 -3.62 -35.09 -3.68
C ARG A 11 -2.66 -33.89 -3.62
N VAL A 12 -2.46 -33.37 -2.43
CA VAL A 12 -1.49 -32.32 -2.18
C VAL A 12 -0.32 -32.95 -1.44
N ASP A 13 0.83 -32.95 -2.09
CA ASP A 13 2.07 -33.33 -1.42
C ASP A 13 2.65 -32.06 -0.77
N PRO A 14 2.62 -31.97 0.57
CA PRO A 14 3.12 -30.77 1.22
C PRO A 14 4.63 -30.68 1.03
N VAL A 15 5.08 -29.58 0.49
CA VAL A 15 6.50 -29.24 0.43
C VAL A 15 6.84 -28.47 1.70
N ARG A 16 7.68 -29.05 2.54
CA ARG A 16 8.23 -28.33 3.67
C ARG A 16 9.29 -27.38 3.15
N TRP A 17 8.94 -26.10 3.11
CA TRP A 17 9.90 -25.07 2.81
C TRP A 17 10.83 -24.91 4.01
N GLN A 18 12.12 -25.01 3.76
CA GLN A 18 13.13 -24.68 4.75
C GLN A 18 13.83 -23.40 4.30
N PRO A 19 13.95 -22.40 5.20
CA PRO A 19 14.67 -21.20 4.83
C PRO A 19 16.13 -21.55 4.54
N PRO A 20 16.73 -20.92 3.51
CA PRO A 20 18.16 -21.09 3.26
C PRO A 20 18.97 -20.57 4.47
N PRO A 21 20.20 -21.06 4.67
CA PRO A 21 21.07 -20.50 5.68
C PRO A 21 21.20 -18.98 5.48
N VAL A 22 20.95 -18.24 6.55
CA VAL A 22 20.99 -16.78 6.50
C VAL A 22 22.33 -16.31 7.01
N ALA A 23 23.07 -15.59 6.19
CA ALA A 23 24.24 -14.86 6.66
C ALA A 23 23.79 -13.69 7.54
N PRO A 24 24.56 -13.30 8.56
CA PRO A 24 24.24 -12.09 9.32
C PRO A 24 24.08 -10.90 8.38
N LEU A 25 23.04 -10.10 8.61
CA LEU A 25 22.86 -8.86 7.85
C LEU A 25 23.99 -7.91 8.17
N PRO A 26 24.55 -7.19 7.17
CA PRO A 26 25.54 -6.17 7.45
C PRO A 26 24.94 -5.09 8.35
N GLU A 27 25.74 -4.56 9.25
CA GLU A 27 25.33 -3.42 10.05
C GLU A 27 25.29 -2.18 9.16
N PHE A 28 24.12 -1.57 9.10
CA PHE A 28 23.94 -0.28 8.45
C PHE A 28 23.89 0.80 9.53
N GLY A 29 24.53 1.93 9.26
CA GLY A 29 24.35 3.10 10.10
C GLY A 29 22.89 3.60 10.07
N PRO A 30 22.52 4.55 10.92
CA PRO A 30 21.18 5.11 10.92
C PRO A 30 20.85 5.72 9.55
N ALA A 31 19.64 5.44 9.06
CA ALA A 31 19.17 6.00 7.80
C ALA A 31 18.96 7.53 7.95
N GLU A 32 19.34 8.28 6.92
CA GLU A 32 18.97 9.68 6.84
C GLU A 32 17.49 9.77 6.48
N LEU A 33 16.70 10.43 7.31
CA LEU A 33 15.25 10.56 7.14
C LEU A 33 14.87 12.00 6.88
N THR A 34 13.99 12.18 5.90
CA THR A 34 13.28 13.43 5.67
C THR A 34 11.84 13.27 6.11
N VAL A 35 11.37 14.12 7.01
CA VAL A 35 9.99 14.09 7.48
C VAL A 35 9.17 15.07 6.67
N VAL A 36 8.09 14.57 6.07
CA VAL A 36 7.14 15.39 5.31
C VAL A 36 5.86 15.50 6.15
N PRO A 37 5.52 16.68 6.67
CA PRO A 37 4.31 16.84 7.48
C PRO A 37 3.04 16.73 6.63
N VAL A 38 1.99 16.19 7.23
CA VAL A 38 0.65 16.13 6.63
C VAL A 38 -0.35 16.85 7.53
N PRO A 39 -1.44 17.43 6.98
CA PRO A 39 -2.39 18.23 7.75
C PRO A 39 -3.45 17.37 8.48
N GLY A 40 -3.07 16.24 9.02
CA GLY A 40 -4.00 15.34 9.73
C GLY A 40 -3.28 14.13 10.31
N HIS A 41 -4.05 13.06 10.54
CA HIS A 41 -3.58 11.89 11.25
C HIS A 41 -3.60 10.64 10.41
N ALA A 42 -2.69 9.72 10.72
CA ALA A 42 -2.63 8.35 10.25
C ALA A 42 -2.65 8.20 8.73
N PRO A 43 -1.73 8.85 7.99
CA PRO A 43 -1.51 8.50 6.60
C PRO A 43 -1.04 7.05 6.53
N GLU A 44 -1.66 6.24 5.68
CA GLU A 44 -1.36 4.81 5.64
C GLU A 44 -0.58 4.41 4.40
N ASP A 45 -1.03 4.85 3.23
CA ASP A 45 -0.36 4.58 1.97
C ASP A 45 0.04 5.88 1.29
N ILE A 46 1.10 5.81 0.51
CA ILE A 46 1.64 6.97 -0.19
C ILE A 46 1.98 6.54 -1.62
N VAL A 47 1.55 7.35 -2.59
CA VAL A 47 1.95 7.19 -3.98
C VAL A 47 2.60 8.47 -4.49
N VAL A 48 3.49 8.31 -5.45
CA VAL A 48 4.17 9.43 -6.12
C VAL A 48 3.63 9.53 -7.53
N ASP A 49 3.19 10.71 -7.93
CA ASP A 49 2.72 10.93 -9.30
C ASP A 49 3.88 11.28 -10.27
N ALA A 50 3.54 11.48 -11.54
CA ALA A 50 4.51 11.80 -12.56
C ALA A 50 5.22 13.15 -12.33
N ASP A 51 4.61 14.05 -11.59
CA ASP A 51 5.16 15.37 -11.27
C ASP A 51 6.03 15.37 -10.01
N GLY A 52 6.17 14.21 -9.36
CA GLY A 52 6.90 14.07 -8.11
C GLY A 52 6.11 14.47 -6.88
N ALA A 53 4.82 14.76 -7.00
CA ALA A 53 3.95 15.03 -5.87
C ALA A 53 3.58 13.74 -5.15
N LEU A 54 3.42 13.81 -3.85
CA LEU A 54 2.97 12.71 -3.00
C LEU A 54 1.46 12.79 -2.80
N TRP A 55 0.82 11.64 -2.79
CA TRP A 55 -0.60 11.52 -2.48
C TRP A 55 -0.77 10.56 -1.32
N THR A 56 -1.57 10.96 -0.34
CA THR A 56 -1.89 10.10 0.80
C THR A 56 -3.32 10.32 1.25
N GLY A 57 -3.88 9.33 1.91
CA GLY A 57 -5.18 9.42 2.53
C GLY A 57 -5.05 9.50 4.04
N LEU A 58 -5.88 10.29 4.67
CA LEU A 58 -5.91 10.49 6.12
C LEU A 58 -7.03 9.69 6.76
N GLU A 59 -6.94 9.50 8.05
CA GLU A 59 -7.90 8.74 8.85
C GLU A 59 -9.34 9.23 8.69
N ASP A 60 -9.54 10.53 8.51
CA ASP A 60 -10.86 11.15 8.35
C ASP A 60 -11.42 11.09 6.92
N GLY A 61 -10.72 10.43 5.99
CA GLY A 61 -11.16 10.26 4.61
C GLY A 61 -10.63 11.32 3.65
N ARG A 62 -9.93 12.33 4.11
CA ARG A 62 -9.34 13.33 3.22
C ARG A 62 -8.22 12.73 2.40
N ILE A 63 -8.17 13.10 1.13
CA ILE A 63 -7.07 12.79 0.23
C ILE A 63 -6.23 14.05 0.08
N VAL A 64 -4.95 13.93 0.37
CA VAL A 64 -4.02 15.07 0.39
C VAL A 64 -2.97 14.88 -0.70
N ARG A 65 -2.71 15.94 -1.44
CA ARG A 65 -1.59 16.03 -2.38
C ARG A 65 -0.53 16.94 -1.79
N ILE A 66 0.71 16.49 -1.83
CA ILE A 66 1.85 17.21 -1.28
C ILE A 66 2.82 17.48 -2.44
N GLU A 67 2.98 18.76 -2.76
CA GLU A 67 3.92 19.18 -3.81
C GLU A 67 5.37 18.92 -3.41
N PRO A 68 6.30 18.81 -4.36
CA PRO A 68 7.73 18.73 -4.04
C PRO A 68 8.23 19.87 -3.17
N SER A 69 7.59 21.04 -3.22
CA SER A 69 7.88 22.19 -2.36
C SER A 69 7.45 21.98 -0.90
N GLY A 70 6.67 20.94 -0.61
CA GLY A 70 6.06 20.70 0.69
C GLY A 70 4.67 21.33 0.87
N GLN A 71 4.19 22.09 -0.10
CA GLN A 71 2.85 22.66 -0.06
C GLN A 71 1.79 21.57 -0.17
N THR A 72 0.79 21.58 0.71
CA THR A 72 -0.26 20.58 0.78
C THR A 72 -1.60 21.14 0.32
N ALA A 73 -2.40 20.26 -0.28
CA ALA A 73 -3.78 20.57 -0.65
C ALA A 73 -4.67 19.35 -0.41
N VAL A 74 -5.86 19.59 0.14
CA VAL A 74 -6.89 18.56 0.20
C VAL A 74 -7.57 18.51 -1.16
N VAL A 75 -7.43 17.39 -1.85
CA VAL A 75 -7.90 17.24 -3.23
C VAL A 75 -9.13 16.34 -3.35
N GLY A 76 -9.54 15.70 -2.26
CA GLY A 76 -10.70 14.83 -2.24
C GLY A 76 -11.11 14.43 -0.84
N GLN A 77 -12.29 13.85 -0.76
CA GLN A 77 -12.87 13.33 0.47
C GLN A 77 -13.63 12.06 0.14
N ILE A 78 -13.36 10.98 0.86
CA ILE A 78 -14.14 9.75 0.79
C ILE A 78 -14.88 9.51 2.09
N SER A 79 -15.92 8.68 2.05
CA SER A 79 -16.72 8.38 3.24
C SER A 79 -16.06 7.40 4.20
N GLY A 80 -15.08 6.63 3.75
CA GLY A 80 -14.34 5.66 4.54
C GLY A 80 -12.92 6.11 4.83
N ARG A 81 -12.15 5.20 5.41
CA ARG A 81 -10.72 5.39 5.61
C ARG A 81 -9.96 4.92 4.37
N PRO A 82 -9.17 5.78 3.72
CA PRO A 82 -8.31 5.35 2.63
C PRO A 82 -7.23 4.40 3.14
N LEU A 83 -7.16 3.20 2.57
CA LEU A 83 -6.20 2.18 2.96
C LEU A 83 -5.08 2.03 1.93
N GLY A 84 -5.45 1.88 0.66
CA GLY A 84 -4.49 1.73 -0.42
C GLY A 84 -4.74 2.75 -1.52
N LEU A 85 -3.66 3.22 -2.12
CA LEU A 85 -3.70 4.19 -3.21
C LEU A 85 -2.85 3.71 -4.38
N THR A 86 -3.30 3.96 -5.58
CA THR A 86 -2.47 3.82 -6.77
C THR A 86 -2.88 4.83 -7.84
N VAL A 87 -1.94 5.24 -8.66
CA VAL A 87 -2.21 6.10 -9.81
C VAL A 87 -2.30 5.23 -11.06
N ALA A 88 -3.44 5.28 -11.72
CA ALA A 88 -3.65 4.58 -12.99
C ALA A 88 -2.87 5.26 -14.13
N ARG A 89 -2.69 4.55 -15.24
CA ARG A 89 -1.95 5.06 -16.40
C ARG A 89 -2.55 6.33 -16.99
N ASP A 90 -3.86 6.50 -16.85
CA ASP A 90 -4.58 7.69 -17.33
C ASP A 90 -4.57 8.85 -16.32
N GLY A 91 -3.83 8.72 -15.23
CA GLY A 91 -3.70 9.74 -14.19
C GLY A 91 -4.76 9.72 -13.11
N ARG A 92 -5.74 8.81 -13.17
CA ARG A 92 -6.75 8.69 -12.12
C ARG A 92 -6.15 8.07 -10.86
N LEU A 93 -6.55 8.58 -9.71
CA LEU A 93 -6.23 7.98 -8.43
C LEU A 93 -7.26 6.90 -8.09
N LEU A 94 -6.80 5.69 -7.83
CA LEU A 94 -7.61 4.59 -7.36
C LEU A 94 -7.42 4.44 -5.85
N ILE A 95 -8.52 4.36 -5.12
CA ILE A 95 -8.50 4.32 -3.65
C ILE A 95 -9.22 3.06 -3.19
N CYS A 96 -8.55 2.30 -2.33
CA CYS A 96 -9.13 1.19 -1.60
C CYS A 96 -9.51 1.68 -0.20
N SER A 97 -10.72 1.42 0.21
CA SER A 97 -11.20 1.81 1.54
C SER A 97 -11.88 0.67 2.28
#